data_a575d925afcf62a11e705e423470f7e7
#
_entry.id   a575d925afcf62a11e705e423470f7e7
#
_cell.length_a   1.000
_cell.length_b   1.000
_cell.length_c   1.000
_cell.angle_alpha   90.00
_cell.angle_beta   90.00
_cell.angle_gamma   90.00
#
_symmetry.space_group_name_H-M   'P 1'
#
loop_
_entity.id
_entity.type
_entity.pdbx_description
1 polymer ?
#
loop_
_entity_poly.entity_id
_entity_poly.type
_entity_poly.pdbx_seq_one_letter_code
_entity_poly.pdbx_strand_id
1 'polypeptide(L)'
;MLNILKAFLINLWLIGIIFAAESCPSISPKMVEDTPSIQVKAIFDDIVCSFIDLHSKSDGTLSSTLNLTKKKIIPYIDLEYSTQLALSSYWDQLDARERKVFERDLKSSLIEDYISILASINNWENINVSVSDEYFENENTARVKLTLSLKNSNESASVVLKLVRRDMWKLYDLEYQSISIMSIEEIGYDSKIKRQGIDRVVDNLLKKP
;
A
#
# COMPACT_ATOMS: atom_id res chain seq x y z
N MET A 1 13.61 -47.89 -44.06
CA MET A 1 13.69 -46.42 -43.96
C MET A 1 12.47 -45.79 -43.27
N LEU A 2 11.34 -46.46 -43.14
CA LEU A 2 10.11 -45.86 -42.60
C LEU A 2 10.04 -45.88 -41.06
N ASN A 3 10.84 -46.75 -40.40
CA ASN A 3 10.81 -46.89 -38.91
C ASN A 3 11.75 -45.91 -38.15
N ILE A 4 12.71 -45.29 -38.84
CA ILE A 4 13.65 -44.33 -38.23
C ILE A 4 12.98 -42.93 -38.16
N LEU A 5 12.05 -42.65 -39.07
CA LEU A 5 11.35 -41.34 -39.10
C LEU A 5 10.27 -41.24 -38.02
N LYS A 6 9.72 -42.38 -37.55
CA LYS A 6 8.73 -42.39 -36.44
C LYS A 6 9.35 -42.21 -35.06
N ALA A 7 10.59 -42.59 -34.86
CA ALA A 7 11.30 -42.41 -33.59
C ALA A 7 11.75 -40.94 -33.37
N PHE A 8 11.90 -40.15 -34.44
CA PHE A 8 12.31 -38.75 -34.35
C PHE A 8 11.16 -37.79 -34.03
N LEU A 9 9.90 -38.18 -34.34
CA LEU A 9 8.72 -37.36 -34.09
C LEU A 9 8.12 -37.55 -32.67
N ILE A 10 8.53 -38.59 -31.93
CA ILE A 10 8.03 -38.85 -30.57
C ILE A 10 8.82 -38.06 -29.51
N ASN A 11 10.08 -37.67 -29.81
CA ASN A 11 10.89 -36.91 -28.86
C ASN A 11 10.71 -35.37 -28.89
N LEU A 12 9.88 -34.84 -29.80
CA LEU A 12 9.67 -33.40 -29.91
C LEU A 12 8.48 -32.89 -29.07
N TRP A 13 7.81 -33.77 -28.32
CA TRP A 13 6.60 -33.42 -27.54
C TRP A 13 6.84 -33.31 -26.03
N LEU A 14 8.08 -33.36 -25.56
CA LEU A 14 8.43 -33.31 -24.13
C LEU A 14 9.27 -32.12 -23.71
N ILE A 15 9.47 -31.14 -24.58
CA ILE A 15 9.91 -29.83 -24.11
C ILE A 15 8.63 -29.04 -23.77
N GLY A 16 7.98 -29.44 -22.69
CA GLY A 16 7.07 -28.56 -21.98
C GLY A 16 7.93 -27.38 -21.52
N ILE A 17 7.84 -26.25 -22.22
CA ILE A 17 8.32 -24.98 -21.72
C ILE A 17 7.48 -24.74 -20.47
N ILE A 18 8.05 -25.11 -19.31
CA ILE A 18 7.56 -24.62 -18.02
C ILE A 18 7.84 -23.13 -18.07
N PHE A 19 6.88 -22.35 -18.53
CA PHE A 19 6.82 -20.95 -18.16
C PHE A 19 6.67 -20.97 -16.63
N ALA A 20 7.80 -20.89 -15.94
CA ALA A 20 7.77 -20.49 -14.54
C ALA A 20 7.04 -19.15 -14.52
N ALA A 21 5.84 -19.14 -13.99
CA ALA A 21 5.17 -17.89 -13.67
C ALA A 21 6.18 -17.15 -12.77
N GLU A 22 6.75 -16.06 -13.28
CA GLU A 22 7.61 -15.21 -12.48
C GLU A 22 6.77 -14.77 -11.28
N SER A 23 7.08 -15.35 -10.13
CA SER A 23 6.44 -14.93 -8.88
C SER A 23 6.87 -13.50 -8.60
N CYS A 24 5.93 -12.68 -8.18
CA CYS A 24 6.23 -11.32 -7.78
C CYS A 24 7.39 -11.27 -6.79
N PRO A 25 8.27 -10.27 -6.86
CA PRO A 25 9.40 -10.16 -5.96
C PRO A 25 8.92 -10.19 -4.51
N SER A 26 9.37 -11.19 -3.75
CA SER A 26 9.07 -11.26 -2.32
C SER A 26 9.97 -10.28 -1.58
N ILE A 27 9.38 -9.45 -0.73
CA ILE A 27 10.13 -8.56 0.15
C ILE A 27 10.94 -9.43 1.12
N SER A 28 12.26 -9.32 1.05
CA SER A 28 13.16 -10.09 1.90
C SER A 28 13.27 -9.49 3.31
N PRO A 29 13.37 -10.29 4.38
CA PRO A 29 13.69 -9.80 5.73
C PRO A 29 15.01 -8.99 5.80
N LYS A 30 15.90 -9.15 4.82
CA LYS A 30 17.14 -8.37 4.70
C LYS A 30 16.93 -6.87 4.44
N MET A 31 15.73 -6.46 4.05
CA MET A 31 15.36 -5.06 3.77
C MET A 31 15.27 -4.18 5.03
N VAL A 32 15.42 -4.74 6.22
CA VAL A 32 15.45 -3.98 7.48
C VAL A 32 16.63 -2.99 7.55
N GLU A 33 17.72 -3.27 6.82
CA GLU A 33 18.93 -2.44 6.77
C GLU A 33 18.95 -1.46 5.58
N ASP A 34 17.98 -1.56 4.67
CA ASP A 34 17.93 -0.73 3.47
C ASP A 34 17.49 0.70 3.76
N THR A 35 17.91 1.62 2.88
CA THR A 35 17.43 3.00 2.94
C THR A 35 15.93 3.08 2.66
N PRO A 36 15.23 4.13 3.15
CA PRO A 36 13.79 4.29 2.93
C PRO A 36 13.40 4.20 1.45
N SER A 37 14.21 4.79 0.56
CA SER A 37 13.94 4.80 -0.89
C SER A 37 14.03 3.40 -1.51
N ILE A 38 15.02 2.60 -1.13
CA ILE A 38 15.17 1.21 -1.61
C ILE A 38 14.00 0.37 -1.13
N GLN A 39 13.64 0.48 0.16
CA GLN A 39 12.53 -0.27 0.72
C GLN A 39 11.19 0.13 0.08
N VAL A 40 10.92 1.44 -0.08
CA VAL A 40 9.71 1.93 -0.75
C VAL A 40 9.63 1.38 -2.17
N LYS A 41 10.73 1.46 -2.95
CA LYS A 41 10.76 0.95 -4.32
C LYS A 41 10.37 -0.52 -4.38
N ALA A 42 10.97 -1.35 -3.54
CA ALA A 42 10.71 -2.78 -3.51
C ALA A 42 9.25 -3.11 -3.09
N ILE A 43 8.70 -2.39 -2.11
CA ILE A 43 7.30 -2.55 -1.69
C ILE A 43 6.36 -2.23 -2.85
N PHE A 44 6.57 -1.10 -3.54
CA PHE A 44 5.71 -0.70 -4.64
C PHE A 44 5.86 -1.60 -5.86
N ASP A 45 7.06 -2.13 -6.15
CA ASP A 45 7.24 -3.13 -7.22
C ASP A 45 6.47 -4.42 -6.93
N ASP A 46 6.48 -4.90 -5.67
CA ASP A 46 5.68 -6.07 -5.25
C ASP A 46 4.18 -5.78 -5.32
N ILE A 47 3.74 -4.58 -4.93
CA ILE A 47 2.34 -4.16 -5.02
C ILE A 47 1.88 -4.17 -6.48
N VAL A 48 2.60 -3.48 -7.38
CA VAL A 48 2.24 -3.39 -8.80
C VAL A 48 2.24 -4.77 -9.44
N CYS A 49 3.27 -5.59 -9.20
CA CYS A 49 3.33 -6.97 -9.69
C CYS A 49 2.13 -7.80 -9.20
N SER A 50 1.75 -7.66 -7.92
CA SER A 50 0.62 -8.39 -7.34
C SER A 50 -0.72 -7.97 -7.95
N PHE A 51 -0.90 -6.70 -8.31
CA PHE A 51 -2.08 -6.23 -9.02
C PHE A 51 -2.10 -6.67 -10.48
N ILE A 52 -0.94 -6.72 -11.17
CA ILE A 52 -0.81 -7.31 -12.50
C ILE A 52 -1.26 -8.77 -12.47
N ASP A 53 -0.75 -9.56 -11.53
CA ASP A 53 -1.13 -10.98 -11.37
C ASP A 53 -2.63 -11.14 -11.10
N LEU A 54 -3.22 -10.31 -10.22
CA LEU A 54 -4.64 -10.29 -9.93
C LEU A 54 -5.48 -10.05 -11.19
N HIS A 55 -5.15 -9.02 -11.97
CA HIS A 55 -5.88 -8.67 -13.18
C HIS A 55 -5.68 -9.66 -14.31
N SER A 56 -4.49 -10.27 -14.44
CA SER A 56 -4.23 -11.32 -15.43
C SER A 56 -5.12 -12.55 -15.25
N LYS A 57 -5.56 -12.82 -14.02
CA LYS A 57 -6.49 -13.91 -13.66
C LYS A 57 -7.96 -13.51 -13.81
N SER A 58 -8.25 -12.35 -14.37
CA SER A 58 -9.61 -11.79 -14.51
C SER A 58 -10.34 -11.63 -13.17
N ASP A 59 -9.60 -11.41 -12.08
CA ASP A 59 -10.13 -11.28 -10.72
C ASP A 59 -9.95 -9.85 -10.16
N GLY A 60 -9.99 -8.83 -11.01
CA GLY A 60 -9.92 -7.40 -10.61
C GLY A 60 -11.19 -6.90 -9.91
N THR A 61 -11.92 -7.75 -9.20
CA THR A 61 -13.13 -7.35 -8.46
C THR A 61 -12.77 -6.47 -7.27
N LEU A 62 -13.73 -5.67 -6.79
CA LEU A 62 -13.55 -4.84 -5.59
C LEU A 62 -13.16 -5.70 -4.37
N SER A 63 -13.74 -6.89 -4.23
CA SER A 63 -13.44 -7.82 -3.13
C SER A 63 -11.99 -8.32 -3.18
N SER A 64 -11.51 -8.72 -4.35
CA SER A 64 -10.15 -9.23 -4.53
C SER A 64 -9.12 -8.10 -4.38
N THR A 65 -9.43 -6.91 -4.90
CA THR A 65 -8.64 -5.70 -4.68
C THR A 65 -8.54 -5.36 -3.19
N LEU A 66 -9.64 -5.42 -2.45
CA LEU A 66 -9.68 -5.20 -1.00
C LEU A 66 -8.78 -6.21 -0.26
N ASN A 67 -8.87 -7.48 -0.59
CA ASN A 67 -8.07 -8.53 0.04
C ASN A 67 -6.58 -8.33 -0.25
N LEU A 68 -6.23 -7.96 -1.48
CA LEU A 68 -4.85 -7.68 -1.85
C LEU A 68 -4.31 -6.43 -1.13
N THR A 69 -5.11 -5.36 -1.04
CA THR A 69 -4.77 -4.14 -0.29
C THR A 69 -4.50 -4.45 1.18
N LYS A 70 -5.38 -5.21 1.83
CA LYS A 70 -5.20 -5.65 3.23
C LYS A 70 -3.92 -6.46 3.42
N LYS A 71 -3.54 -7.27 2.44
CA LYS A 71 -2.36 -8.14 2.51
C LYS A 71 -1.06 -7.42 2.15
N LYS A 72 -1.09 -6.51 1.18
CA LYS A 72 0.11 -5.95 0.54
C LYS A 72 0.38 -4.48 0.85
N ILE A 73 -0.59 -3.73 1.34
CA ILE A 73 -0.44 -2.30 1.62
C ILE A 73 -0.51 -2.04 3.13
N ILE A 74 -1.57 -2.50 3.79
CA ILE A 74 -1.82 -2.21 5.20
C ILE A 74 -0.64 -2.59 6.14
N PRO A 75 0.09 -3.70 5.94
CA PRO A 75 1.22 -4.06 6.81
C PRO A 75 2.37 -3.04 6.81
N TYR A 76 2.46 -2.21 5.79
CA TYR A 76 3.49 -1.18 5.66
C TYR A 76 3.06 0.20 6.17
N ILE A 77 1.86 0.30 6.74
CA ILE A 77 1.36 1.53 7.38
C ILE A 77 1.54 1.45 8.89
N ASP A 78 2.11 2.49 9.48
CA ASP A 78 2.13 2.69 10.93
C ASP A 78 0.81 3.34 11.38
N LEU A 79 -0.21 2.51 11.57
CA LEU A 79 -1.55 2.98 11.91
C LEU A 79 -1.59 3.71 13.26
N GLU A 80 -0.76 3.31 14.23
CA GLU A 80 -0.69 3.97 15.52
C GLU A 80 -0.20 5.41 15.38
N TYR A 81 0.92 5.60 14.69
CA TYR A 81 1.47 6.94 14.49
C TYR A 81 0.59 7.80 13.58
N SER A 82 0.01 7.22 12.52
CA SER A 82 -0.98 7.89 11.68
C SER A 82 -2.18 8.37 12.49
N THR A 83 -2.71 7.51 13.37
CA THR A 83 -3.87 7.86 14.21
C THR A 83 -3.52 8.92 15.25
N GLN A 84 -2.32 8.87 15.81
CA GLN A 84 -1.82 9.89 16.73
C GLN A 84 -1.81 11.27 16.05
N LEU A 85 -1.33 11.34 14.81
CA LEU A 85 -1.33 12.59 14.05
C LEU A 85 -2.75 13.06 13.73
N ALA A 86 -3.62 12.16 13.26
CA ALA A 86 -5.00 12.49 12.92
C ALA A 86 -5.85 12.90 14.13
N LEU A 87 -5.52 12.45 15.33
CA LEU A 87 -6.19 12.85 16.57
C LEU A 87 -5.55 14.09 17.22
N SER A 88 -4.29 14.39 16.90
CA SER A 88 -3.58 15.57 17.40
C SER A 88 -3.68 15.70 18.92
N SER A 89 -4.17 16.80 19.43
CA SER A 89 -4.33 17.08 20.87
C SER A 89 -5.31 16.17 21.61
N TYR A 90 -6.14 15.41 20.91
CA TYR A 90 -7.05 14.45 21.52
C TYR A 90 -6.38 13.12 21.90
N TRP A 91 -5.26 12.79 21.27
CA TRP A 91 -4.56 11.50 21.49
C TRP A 91 -4.23 11.24 22.95
N ASP A 92 -3.75 12.25 23.67
CA ASP A 92 -3.34 12.10 25.07
C ASP A 92 -4.51 12.02 26.06
N GLN A 93 -5.73 12.30 25.61
CA GLN A 93 -6.96 12.19 26.39
C GLN A 93 -7.54 10.77 26.36
N LEU A 94 -7.06 9.91 25.45
CA LEU A 94 -7.58 8.59 25.18
C LEU A 94 -6.76 7.50 25.91
N ASP A 95 -7.46 6.49 26.40
CA ASP A 95 -6.81 5.27 26.87
C ASP A 95 -6.35 4.36 25.73
N ALA A 96 -5.61 3.29 26.05
CA ALA A 96 -5.07 2.37 25.07
C ALA A 96 -6.16 1.65 24.23
N ARG A 97 -7.33 1.35 24.83
CA ARG A 97 -8.45 0.70 24.16
C ARG A 97 -9.13 1.67 23.19
N GLU A 98 -9.33 2.88 23.60
CA GLU A 98 -9.93 3.95 22.80
C GLU A 98 -9.04 4.29 21.60
N ARG A 99 -7.71 4.40 21.80
CA ARG A 99 -6.74 4.58 20.71
C ARG A 99 -6.86 3.47 19.66
N LYS A 100 -6.98 2.22 20.08
CA LYS A 100 -7.17 1.08 19.15
C LYS A 100 -8.49 1.13 18.38
N VAL A 101 -9.53 1.74 18.96
CA VAL A 101 -10.80 1.96 18.24
C VAL A 101 -10.62 2.98 17.12
N PHE A 102 -9.92 4.08 17.38
CA PHE A 102 -9.61 5.09 16.36
C PHE A 102 -8.66 4.54 15.29
N GLU A 103 -7.65 3.74 15.64
CA GLU A 103 -6.79 3.07 14.65
C GLU A 103 -7.59 2.17 13.70
N ARG A 104 -8.58 1.45 14.22
CA ARG A 104 -9.48 0.62 13.40
C ARG A 104 -10.36 1.49 12.49
N ASP A 105 -10.90 2.60 13.00
CA ASP A 105 -11.71 3.53 12.23
C ASP A 105 -10.89 4.19 11.11
N LEU A 106 -9.71 4.71 11.43
CA LEU A 106 -8.79 5.28 10.44
C LEU A 106 -8.43 4.27 9.35
N LYS A 107 -8.07 3.04 9.75
CA LYS A 107 -7.79 1.97 8.79
C LYS A 107 -8.98 1.72 7.85
N SER A 108 -10.20 1.71 8.37
CA SER A 108 -11.40 1.50 7.59
C SER A 108 -11.66 2.67 6.65
N SER A 109 -11.52 3.92 7.13
CA SER A 109 -11.64 5.14 6.33
C SER A 109 -10.66 5.11 5.15
N LEU A 110 -9.37 4.88 5.41
CA LEU A 110 -8.35 4.81 4.36
C LEU A 110 -8.65 3.73 3.32
N ILE A 111 -9.15 2.56 3.73
CA ILE A 111 -9.54 1.52 2.81
C ILE A 111 -10.75 1.95 1.97
N GLU A 112 -11.81 2.45 2.60
CA GLU A 112 -13.04 2.85 1.92
C GLU A 112 -12.80 3.97 0.91
N ASP A 113 -11.97 4.96 1.24
CA ASP A 113 -11.69 6.11 0.38
C ASP A 113 -10.84 5.74 -0.85
N TYR A 114 -9.90 4.81 -0.71
CA TYR A 114 -8.93 4.53 -1.78
C TYR A 114 -9.14 3.21 -2.53
N ILE A 115 -9.93 2.27 -1.98
CA ILE A 115 -10.14 0.96 -2.62
C ILE A 115 -10.79 1.05 -4.00
N SER A 116 -11.73 1.96 -4.19
CA SER A 116 -12.40 2.16 -5.48
C SER A 116 -11.45 2.71 -6.54
N ILE A 117 -10.50 3.55 -6.14
CA ILE A 117 -9.45 4.08 -7.04
C ILE A 117 -8.54 2.93 -7.49
N LEU A 118 -8.05 2.11 -6.54
CA LEU A 118 -7.22 0.95 -6.86
C LEU A 118 -7.95 -0.06 -7.77
N ALA A 119 -9.24 -0.30 -7.52
CA ALA A 119 -10.05 -1.21 -8.33
C ALA A 119 -10.35 -0.66 -9.74
N SER A 120 -10.30 0.65 -9.95
CA SER A 120 -10.53 1.28 -11.25
C SER A 120 -9.31 1.24 -12.19
N ILE A 121 -8.13 0.92 -11.66
CA ILE A 121 -6.91 0.82 -12.46
C ILE A 121 -6.93 -0.51 -13.23
N ASN A 122 -7.16 -0.46 -14.54
CA ASN A 122 -7.24 -1.66 -15.36
C ASN A 122 -5.91 -2.08 -16.02
N ASN A 123 -4.95 -1.15 -16.11
CA ASN A 123 -3.72 -1.33 -16.88
C ASN A 123 -2.48 -1.24 -15.97
N TRP A 124 -2.45 -2.06 -14.93
CA TRP A 124 -1.34 -2.10 -13.96
C TRP A 124 0.02 -2.37 -14.62
N GLU A 125 0.05 -3.14 -15.72
CA GLU A 125 1.24 -3.42 -16.52
C GLU A 125 1.86 -2.16 -17.17
N ASN A 126 1.06 -1.10 -17.35
CA ASN A 126 1.52 0.17 -17.88
C ASN A 126 2.02 1.15 -16.82
N ILE A 127 1.94 0.81 -15.54
CA ILE A 127 2.44 1.63 -14.46
C ILE A 127 3.95 1.42 -14.31
N ASN A 128 4.69 2.53 -14.31
CA ASN A 128 6.10 2.57 -13.93
C ASN A 128 6.24 3.29 -12.61
N VAL A 129 7.00 2.68 -11.69
CA VAL A 129 7.27 3.21 -10.35
C VAL A 129 8.70 3.74 -10.29
N SER A 130 8.85 5.00 -9.97
CA SER A 130 10.15 5.60 -9.66
C SER A 130 10.16 6.23 -8.27
N VAL A 131 11.29 6.14 -7.61
CA VAL A 131 11.52 6.69 -6.28
C VAL A 131 12.72 7.63 -6.36
N SER A 132 12.57 8.83 -5.82
CA SER A 132 13.61 9.86 -5.79
C SER A 132 13.49 10.73 -4.55
N ASP A 133 14.43 11.63 -4.37
CA ASP A 133 14.39 12.69 -3.37
C ASP A 133 14.16 12.15 -1.94
N GLU A 134 15.12 11.33 -1.47
CA GLU A 134 15.14 10.87 -0.09
C GLU A 134 15.67 11.99 0.83
N TYR A 135 14.91 12.30 1.87
CA TYR A 135 15.28 13.30 2.87
C TYR A 135 15.01 12.77 4.28
N PHE A 136 16.03 12.75 5.12
CA PHE A 136 15.90 12.40 6.53
C PHE A 136 15.59 13.65 7.36
N GLU A 137 14.47 13.65 8.07
CA GLU A 137 14.11 14.70 9.04
C GLU A 137 14.88 14.51 10.35
N ASN A 138 15.10 13.24 10.71
CA ASN A 138 15.93 12.78 11.84
C ASN A 138 16.30 11.29 11.62
N GLU A 139 16.92 10.65 12.61
CA GLU A 139 17.33 9.23 12.52
C GLU A 139 16.16 8.25 12.31
N ASN A 140 14.95 8.63 12.71
CA ASN A 140 13.77 7.76 12.72
C ASN A 140 12.67 8.20 11.76
N THR A 141 12.81 9.33 11.08
CA THR A 141 11.80 9.79 10.11
C THR A 141 12.45 10.25 8.82
N ALA A 142 11.81 9.90 7.72
CA ALA A 142 12.27 10.24 6.38
C ALA A 142 11.08 10.60 5.47
N ARG A 143 11.39 11.36 4.43
CA ARG A 143 10.47 11.63 3.30
C ARG A 143 11.05 11.04 2.04
N VAL A 144 10.22 10.40 1.26
CA VAL A 144 10.58 9.80 -0.02
C VAL A 144 9.56 10.20 -1.08
N LYS A 145 10.03 10.72 -2.20
CA LYS A 145 9.16 11.03 -3.32
C LYS A 145 8.95 9.80 -4.19
N LEU A 146 7.71 9.39 -4.32
CA LEU A 146 7.26 8.34 -5.21
C LEU A 146 6.58 8.97 -6.41
N THR A 147 6.96 8.54 -7.60
CA THR A 147 6.31 8.95 -8.86
C THR A 147 5.77 7.71 -9.56
N LEU A 148 4.48 7.74 -9.86
CA LEU A 148 3.80 6.77 -10.71
C LEU A 148 3.60 7.40 -12.06
N SER A 149 4.04 6.75 -13.13
CA SER A 149 3.89 7.22 -14.50
C SER A 149 3.32 6.12 -15.39
N LEU A 150 2.60 6.51 -16.43
CA LEU A 150 2.13 5.57 -17.43
C LEU A 150 3.21 5.39 -18.50
N LYS A 151 3.51 4.13 -18.84
CA LYS A 151 4.38 3.80 -20.00
C LYS A 151 3.74 4.37 -21.26
N ASN A 152 4.57 4.94 -22.12
CA ASN A 152 4.12 5.53 -23.40
C ASN A 152 3.18 6.74 -23.26
N SER A 153 3.15 7.41 -22.12
CA SER A 153 2.42 8.64 -21.86
C SER A 153 3.30 9.62 -21.08
N ASN A 154 2.96 10.90 -21.15
CA ASN A 154 3.57 11.93 -20.32
C ASN A 154 2.82 12.12 -19.00
N GLU A 155 1.81 11.28 -18.74
CA GLU A 155 1.03 11.36 -17.51
C GLU A 155 1.80 10.76 -16.33
N SER A 156 1.90 11.52 -15.27
CA SER A 156 2.51 11.07 -14.02
C SER A 156 1.88 11.75 -12.81
N ALA A 157 1.87 11.06 -11.69
CA ALA A 157 1.51 11.60 -10.41
C ALA A 157 2.66 11.35 -9.41
N SER A 158 3.00 12.38 -8.64
CA SER A 158 4.02 12.27 -7.59
C SER A 158 3.40 12.51 -6.24
N VAL A 159 3.80 11.71 -5.27
CA VAL A 159 3.42 11.83 -3.86
C VAL A 159 4.67 11.83 -2.99
N VAL A 160 4.61 12.48 -1.84
CA VAL A 160 5.63 12.39 -0.81
C VAL A 160 5.15 11.41 0.26
N LEU A 161 5.89 10.35 0.46
CA LEU A 161 5.67 9.36 1.51
C LEU A 161 6.44 9.80 2.74
N LYS A 162 5.78 9.95 3.88
CA LYS A 162 6.40 10.23 5.17
C LYS A 162 6.51 8.92 5.95
N LEU A 163 7.74 8.57 6.30
CA LEU A 163 8.10 7.26 6.82
C LEU A 163 8.66 7.39 8.23
N VAL A 164 8.35 6.42 9.07
CA VAL A 164 8.92 6.26 10.40
C VAL A 164 9.63 4.90 10.48
N ARG A 165 10.78 4.87 11.14
CA ARG A 165 11.55 3.66 11.37
C ARG A 165 10.99 2.89 12.57
N ARG A 166 10.64 1.63 12.34
CA ARG A 166 10.26 0.63 13.34
C ARG A 166 11.21 -0.58 13.19
N ASP A 167 10.65 -1.76 13.06
CA ASP A 167 11.33 -2.96 12.56
C ASP A 167 11.78 -2.80 11.09
N MET A 168 11.08 -1.93 10.36
CA MET A 168 11.35 -1.49 9.00
C MET A 168 10.80 -0.07 8.84
N TRP A 169 11.01 0.57 7.68
CA TRP A 169 10.37 1.85 7.37
C TRP A 169 8.88 1.63 7.10
N LYS A 170 8.03 2.35 7.84
CA LYS A 170 6.56 2.31 7.70
C LYS A 170 6.02 3.67 7.34
N LEU A 171 5.03 3.67 6.45
CA LEU A 171 4.31 4.87 6.05
C LEU A 171 3.42 5.34 7.20
N TYR A 172 3.51 6.61 7.57
CA TYR A 172 2.60 7.20 8.54
C TYR A 172 1.76 8.34 7.97
N ASP A 173 2.17 8.92 6.85
CA ASP A 173 1.43 9.96 6.15
C ASP A 173 1.82 9.99 4.67
N LEU A 174 0.89 10.41 3.83
CA LEU A 174 1.10 10.63 2.41
C LEU A 174 0.69 12.06 2.07
N GLU A 175 1.53 12.73 1.30
CA GLU A 175 1.26 14.11 0.85
C GLU A 175 1.16 14.14 -0.69
N TYR A 176 0.04 14.65 -1.18
CA TYR A 176 -0.20 14.89 -2.59
C TYR A 176 -0.52 16.36 -2.81
N GLN A 177 0.22 17.01 -3.71
CA GLN A 177 0.10 18.45 -3.99
C GLN A 177 0.14 19.33 -2.70
N SER A 178 1.06 18.98 -1.80
CA SER A 178 1.24 19.62 -0.47
C SER A 178 0.04 19.47 0.49
N ILE A 179 -0.86 18.54 0.22
CA ILE A 179 -1.97 18.20 1.12
C ILE A 179 -1.67 16.84 1.76
N SER A 180 -1.54 16.83 3.08
CA SER A 180 -1.35 15.62 3.90
C SER A 180 -2.68 14.90 4.10
N ILE A 181 -2.69 13.58 3.92
CA ILE A 181 -3.85 12.74 4.22
C ILE A 181 -4.20 12.80 5.71
N MET A 182 -3.18 12.74 6.58
CA MET A 182 -3.44 12.81 8.02
C MET A 182 -3.99 14.17 8.46
N SER A 183 -3.65 15.26 7.77
CA SER A 183 -4.28 16.56 8.03
C SER A 183 -5.75 16.61 7.62
N ILE A 184 -6.15 15.89 6.58
CA ILE A 184 -7.57 15.75 6.20
C ILE A 184 -8.31 14.97 7.28
N GLU A 185 -7.76 13.85 7.74
CA GLU A 185 -8.34 13.04 8.81
C GLU A 185 -8.43 13.80 10.13
N GLU A 186 -7.41 14.62 10.46
CA GLU A 186 -7.42 15.50 11.64
C GLU A 186 -8.62 16.46 11.62
N ILE A 187 -8.85 17.14 10.50
CA ILE A 187 -10.02 18.02 10.32
C ILE A 187 -11.32 17.22 10.51
N GLY A 188 -11.38 16.01 9.98
CA GLY A 188 -12.53 15.13 10.12
C GLY A 188 -12.83 14.74 11.58
N TYR A 189 -11.82 14.29 12.31
CA TYR A 189 -11.94 13.92 13.72
C TYR A 189 -12.22 15.14 14.60
N ASP A 190 -11.49 16.23 14.42
CA ASP A 190 -11.70 17.48 15.16
C ASP A 190 -13.16 17.98 15.03
N SER A 191 -13.68 17.98 13.80
CA SER A 191 -15.07 18.37 13.54
C SER A 191 -16.09 17.44 14.23
N LYS A 192 -15.86 16.11 14.22
CA LYS A 192 -16.72 15.13 14.90
C LYS A 192 -16.68 15.32 16.41
N ILE A 193 -15.47 15.46 16.98
CA ILE A 193 -15.26 15.57 18.44
C ILE A 193 -15.80 16.89 18.97
N LYS A 194 -15.59 18.02 18.29
CA LYS A 194 -16.14 19.31 18.69
C LYS A 194 -17.67 19.34 18.70
N ARG A 195 -18.29 18.61 17.77
CA ARG A 195 -19.75 18.57 17.65
C ARG A 195 -20.44 17.65 18.66
N GLN A 196 -19.80 16.52 19.01
CA GLN A 196 -20.46 15.46 19.76
C GLN A 196 -19.83 15.18 21.14
N GLY A 197 -18.59 15.66 21.38
CA GLY A 197 -17.74 15.25 22.49
C GLY A 197 -16.97 13.94 22.18
N ILE A 198 -15.77 13.80 22.76
CA ILE A 198 -14.87 12.67 22.49
C ILE A 198 -15.48 11.33 22.94
N ASP A 199 -16.09 11.28 24.12
CA ASP A 199 -16.71 10.07 24.68
C ASP A 199 -17.79 9.51 23.76
N ARG A 200 -18.63 10.40 23.20
CA ARG A 200 -19.69 9.99 22.28
C ARG A 200 -19.14 9.50 20.95
N VAL A 201 -18.05 10.08 20.47
CA VAL A 201 -17.37 9.59 19.27
C VAL A 201 -16.80 8.18 19.52
N VAL A 202 -16.13 7.97 20.64
CA VAL A 202 -15.62 6.64 21.06
C VAL A 202 -16.76 5.62 21.14
N ASP A 203 -17.86 5.95 21.83
CA ASP A 203 -19.03 5.07 21.94
C ASP A 203 -19.62 4.68 20.59
N ASN A 204 -19.67 5.62 19.65
CA ASN A 204 -20.16 5.36 18.30
C ASN A 204 -19.21 4.42 17.52
N LEU A 205 -17.90 4.63 17.67
CA LEU A 205 -16.88 3.80 17.01
C LEU A 205 -16.82 2.39 17.60
N LEU A 206 -17.07 2.22 18.91
CA LEU A 206 -17.15 0.91 19.56
C LEU A 206 -18.32 0.06 19.04
N LYS A 207 -19.38 0.70 18.53
CA LYS A 207 -20.59 0.03 18.01
C LYS A 207 -20.46 -0.33 16.51
N LYS A 208 -19.46 0.23 15.81
CA LYS A 208 -19.17 -0.16 14.43
C LYS A 208 -18.67 -1.62 14.42
N PRO A 209 -19.15 -2.45 13.48
CA PRO A 209 -18.73 -3.86 13.33
C PRO A 209 -17.27 -3.99 12.91
#